data_676b3630aea52dea690b9e26b25d3776
#
_entry.id   676b3630aea52dea690b9e26b25d3776
#
_cell.length_a   1.000
_cell.length_b   1.000
_cell.length_c   1.000
_cell.angle_alpha   90.00
_cell.angle_beta   90.00
_cell.angle_gamma   90.00
#
_symmetry.space_group_name_H-M   'P 1'
#
loop_
_entity.id
_entity.type
_entity.pdbx_description
1 polymer ?
#
loop_
_entity_poly.entity_id
_entity_poly.type
_entity_poly.pdbx_seq_one_letter_code
_entity_poly.pdbx_strand_id
1 'polypeptide(L)'
;MTDIAALETEISAAIAAAADEASLETVRVSALGKSGSVTGLLKTLGGMSPDERKTQGPAINGLKDRVNAALNARKESFKGAALDAKLATETVDVTLPLREAPAEVGRVHPISQVVDELTAIFADMGFAVAEGPDIETDDYNFTKLNFPEGHPAREMHDTFYFPPKPDGTRMLLRTHTSPVQVRTMLKQKPPIRVIIPGRTYRSDSDQTHTPMFHQVEGLVIDKGAHLGHLKWILQEFCKAFFEVDDVKMRFRPSFFPFTEPSLEVDIQCRR
;
A
#
# COMPACT_ATOMS: atom_id res chain seq x y z
N MET A 1 -43.66 -60.04 -18.96
CA MET A 1 -43.22 -59.06 -17.92
C MET A 1 -41.71 -59.03 -17.94
N THR A 2 -41.11 -57.83 -18.10
CA THR A 2 -39.68 -57.72 -18.02
C THR A 2 -39.25 -57.92 -16.58
N ASP A 3 -38.37 -58.88 -16.35
CA ASP A 3 -37.86 -59.15 -15.00
C ASP A 3 -36.97 -58.02 -14.54
N ILE A 4 -37.46 -57.22 -13.59
CA ILE A 4 -36.76 -56.05 -13.05
C ILE A 4 -35.44 -56.47 -12.43
N ALA A 5 -35.33 -57.60 -11.78
CA ALA A 5 -34.15 -58.15 -11.16
C ALA A 5 -33.07 -58.57 -12.20
N ALA A 6 -33.51 -59.19 -13.30
CA ALA A 6 -32.60 -59.52 -14.39
C ALA A 6 -32.03 -58.28 -15.07
N LEU A 7 -32.88 -57.27 -15.32
CA LEU A 7 -32.44 -55.99 -15.90
C LEU A 7 -31.46 -55.22 -14.98
N GLU A 8 -31.71 -55.24 -13.66
CA GLU A 8 -30.81 -54.66 -12.67
C GLU A 8 -29.43 -55.32 -12.68
N THR A 9 -29.42 -56.66 -12.75
CA THR A 9 -28.19 -57.43 -12.80
C THR A 9 -27.39 -57.14 -14.08
N GLU A 10 -28.06 -57.05 -15.24
CA GLU A 10 -27.45 -56.72 -16.51
C GLU A 10 -26.84 -55.32 -16.50
N ILE A 11 -27.56 -54.31 -16.04
CA ILE A 11 -27.07 -52.91 -15.95
C ILE A 11 -25.92 -52.82 -14.96
N SER A 12 -26.02 -53.47 -13.80
CA SER A 12 -24.96 -53.47 -12.79
C SER A 12 -23.67 -54.12 -13.30
N ALA A 13 -23.79 -55.22 -14.07
CA ALA A 13 -22.65 -55.86 -14.72
C ALA A 13 -22.03 -54.95 -15.77
N ALA A 14 -22.84 -54.25 -16.57
CA ALA A 14 -22.35 -53.30 -17.56
C ALA A 14 -21.63 -52.11 -16.92
N ILE A 15 -22.14 -51.57 -15.78
CA ILE A 15 -21.47 -50.51 -14.99
C ILE A 15 -20.13 -50.99 -14.44
N ALA A 16 -20.07 -52.20 -13.92
CA ALA A 16 -18.82 -52.77 -13.37
C ALA A 16 -17.77 -53.03 -14.47
N ALA A 17 -18.20 -53.43 -15.68
CA ALA A 17 -17.36 -53.69 -16.82
C ALA A 17 -16.88 -52.41 -17.54
N ALA A 18 -17.48 -51.25 -17.27
CA ALA A 18 -17.03 -49.98 -17.86
C ALA A 18 -15.57 -49.67 -17.50
N ALA A 19 -14.73 -49.50 -18.54
CA ALA A 19 -13.29 -49.28 -18.37
C ALA A 19 -12.91 -47.79 -18.16
N ASP A 20 -13.75 -46.88 -18.62
CA ASP A 20 -13.55 -45.45 -18.60
C ASP A 20 -14.88 -44.67 -18.48
N GLU A 21 -14.75 -43.34 -18.33
CA GLU A 21 -15.92 -42.45 -18.18
C GLU A 21 -16.79 -42.40 -19.46
N ALA A 22 -16.22 -42.60 -20.64
CA ALA A 22 -16.95 -42.62 -21.91
C ALA A 22 -17.81 -43.90 -22.06
N SER A 23 -17.25 -45.06 -21.73
CA SER A 23 -18.01 -46.32 -21.69
C SER A 23 -19.08 -46.32 -20.62
N LEU A 24 -18.80 -45.71 -19.44
CA LEU A 24 -19.81 -45.55 -18.39
C LEU A 24 -20.96 -44.63 -18.84
N GLU A 25 -20.67 -43.56 -19.56
CA GLU A 25 -21.69 -42.67 -20.12
C GLU A 25 -22.58 -43.41 -21.15
N THR A 26 -21.97 -44.29 -21.97
CA THR A 26 -22.74 -45.15 -22.90
C THR A 26 -23.72 -46.04 -22.15
N VAL A 27 -23.28 -46.66 -21.05
CA VAL A 27 -24.17 -47.46 -20.17
C VAL A 27 -25.28 -46.59 -19.57
N ARG A 28 -24.95 -45.38 -19.12
CA ARG A 28 -25.96 -44.44 -18.60
C ARG A 28 -27.02 -44.10 -19.62
N VAL A 29 -26.62 -43.83 -20.87
CA VAL A 29 -27.56 -43.50 -21.96
C VAL A 29 -28.41 -44.70 -22.34
N SER A 30 -27.86 -45.92 -22.39
CA SER A 30 -28.61 -47.15 -22.69
C SER A 30 -29.62 -47.53 -21.61
N ALA A 31 -29.31 -47.23 -20.33
CA ALA A 31 -30.20 -47.52 -19.22
C ALA A 31 -31.24 -46.40 -18.95
N LEU A 32 -30.76 -45.15 -18.88
CA LEU A 32 -31.53 -43.99 -18.38
C LEU A 32 -31.82 -42.94 -19.45
N GLY A 33 -31.31 -43.06 -20.66
CA GLY A 33 -31.55 -42.14 -21.78
C GLY A 33 -33.02 -42.11 -22.20
N LYS A 34 -33.39 -41.25 -23.15
CA LYS A 34 -34.79 -41.11 -23.64
C LYS A 34 -35.40 -42.43 -24.14
N SER A 35 -34.59 -43.34 -24.71
CA SER A 35 -34.94 -44.67 -25.20
C SER A 35 -34.34 -45.77 -24.31
N GLY A 36 -33.85 -45.45 -23.13
CA GLY A 36 -33.17 -46.36 -22.24
C GLY A 36 -34.15 -47.39 -21.62
N SER A 37 -33.61 -48.56 -21.24
CA SER A 37 -34.37 -49.68 -20.75
C SER A 37 -35.17 -49.34 -19.49
N VAL A 38 -34.58 -48.65 -18.53
CA VAL A 38 -35.28 -48.23 -17.29
C VAL A 38 -36.30 -47.12 -17.57
N THR A 39 -35.97 -46.19 -18.48
CA THR A 39 -36.91 -45.13 -18.91
C THR A 39 -38.10 -45.72 -19.68
N GLY A 40 -37.86 -46.75 -20.46
CA GLY A 40 -38.94 -47.55 -21.11
C GLY A 40 -39.93 -48.15 -20.10
N LEU A 41 -39.38 -48.76 -19.04
CA LEU A 41 -40.23 -49.32 -17.95
C LEU A 41 -41.01 -48.21 -17.21
N LEU A 42 -40.44 -47.08 -16.99
CA LEU A 42 -41.11 -45.90 -16.39
C LEU A 42 -42.30 -45.43 -17.26
N LYS A 43 -42.12 -45.44 -18.59
CA LYS A 43 -43.21 -45.07 -19.54
C LYS A 43 -44.39 -46.10 -19.53
N THR A 44 -44.14 -47.39 -19.30
CA THR A 44 -45.19 -48.37 -19.22
C THR A 44 -46.08 -48.16 -18.01
N LEU A 45 -45.63 -47.56 -16.91
CA LEU A 45 -46.40 -47.18 -15.74
C LEU A 45 -47.62 -46.32 -16.11
N GLY A 46 -47.52 -45.50 -17.15
CA GLY A 46 -48.63 -44.67 -17.63
C GLY A 46 -49.86 -45.45 -18.13
N GLY A 47 -49.67 -46.66 -18.65
CA GLY A 47 -50.71 -47.56 -19.19
C GLY A 47 -51.19 -48.61 -18.23
N MET A 48 -50.68 -48.72 -17.02
CA MET A 48 -51.04 -49.73 -16.00
C MET A 48 -52.25 -49.34 -15.19
N SER A 49 -52.96 -50.33 -14.68
CA SER A 49 -54.08 -50.15 -13.75
C SER A 49 -53.58 -49.49 -12.42
N PRO A 50 -54.52 -48.85 -11.64
CA PRO A 50 -54.11 -48.20 -10.39
C PRO A 50 -53.44 -49.13 -9.36
N ASP A 51 -53.88 -50.40 -9.31
CA ASP A 51 -53.33 -51.36 -8.36
C ASP A 51 -51.97 -51.91 -8.79
N GLU A 52 -51.79 -52.18 -10.08
CA GLU A 52 -50.50 -52.57 -10.65
C GLU A 52 -49.44 -51.41 -10.47
N ARG A 53 -49.89 -50.18 -10.64
CA ARG A 53 -49.02 -49.02 -10.46
C ARG A 53 -48.52 -48.83 -9.00
N LYS A 54 -49.41 -49.16 -8.02
CA LYS A 54 -49.03 -49.13 -6.60
C LYS A 54 -47.97 -50.19 -6.26
N THR A 55 -48.01 -51.33 -6.94
CA THR A 55 -47.07 -52.43 -6.67
C THR A 55 -45.76 -52.29 -7.47
N GLN A 56 -45.82 -51.92 -8.75
CA GLN A 56 -44.65 -51.89 -9.63
C GLN A 56 -43.96 -50.53 -9.64
N GLY A 57 -44.70 -49.45 -9.35
CA GLY A 57 -44.10 -48.07 -9.33
C GLY A 57 -42.90 -47.90 -8.38
N PRO A 58 -43.04 -48.33 -7.11
CA PRO A 58 -41.90 -48.26 -6.17
C PRO A 58 -40.74 -49.16 -6.61
N ALA A 59 -41.00 -50.34 -7.20
CA ALA A 59 -39.92 -51.23 -7.67
C ALA A 59 -39.11 -50.61 -8.83
N ILE A 60 -39.81 -50.02 -9.82
CA ILE A 60 -39.14 -49.37 -10.99
C ILE A 60 -38.41 -48.09 -10.58
N ASN A 61 -39.00 -47.27 -9.68
CA ASN A 61 -38.30 -46.11 -9.15
C ASN A 61 -37.08 -46.52 -8.32
N GLY A 62 -37.20 -47.54 -7.48
CA GLY A 62 -36.07 -48.07 -6.72
C GLY A 62 -34.93 -48.60 -7.61
N LEU A 63 -35.29 -49.27 -8.73
CA LEU A 63 -34.31 -49.67 -9.74
C LEU A 63 -33.56 -48.45 -10.32
N LYS A 64 -34.29 -47.39 -10.72
CA LYS A 64 -33.71 -46.17 -11.23
C LYS A 64 -32.72 -45.53 -10.22
N ASP A 65 -33.12 -45.48 -8.95
CA ASP A 65 -32.29 -44.87 -7.91
C ASP A 65 -31.03 -45.70 -7.65
N ARG A 66 -31.14 -47.05 -7.61
CA ARG A 66 -29.98 -47.93 -7.46
C ARG A 66 -29.02 -47.85 -8.65
N VAL A 67 -29.54 -47.78 -9.88
CA VAL A 67 -28.74 -47.61 -11.08
C VAL A 67 -28.00 -46.25 -11.08
N ASN A 68 -28.72 -45.17 -10.68
CA ASN A 68 -28.08 -43.87 -10.55
C ASN A 68 -26.96 -43.86 -9.48
N ALA A 69 -27.23 -44.49 -8.33
CA ALA A 69 -26.22 -44.58 -7.27
C ALA A 69 -24.97 -45.37 -7.73
N ALA A 70 -25.17 -46.49 -8.45
CA ALA A 70 -24.08 -47.30 -8.98
C ALA A 70 -23.24 -46.52 -10.04
N LEU A 71 -23.91 -45.79 -10.95
CA LEU A 71 -23.27 -44.96 -11.94
C LEU A 71 -22.42 -43.86 -11.28
N ASN A 72 -22.98 -43.18 -10.28
CA ASN A 72 -22.26 -42.12 -9.56
C ASN A 72 -21.03 -42.68 -8.79
N ALA A 73 -21.21 -43.83 -8.11
CA ALA A 73 -20.10 -44.46 -7.40
C ALA A 73 -18.96 -44.87 -8.37
N ARG A 74 -19.30 -45.40 -9.53
CA ARG A 74 -18.30 -45.79 -10.54
C ARG A 74 -17.59 -44.56 -11.13
N LYS A 75 -18.34 -43.48 -11.39
CA LYS A 75 -17.77 -42.20 -11.88
C LYS A 75 -16.80 -41.61 -10.88
N GLU A 76 -17.14 -41.58 -9.61
CA GLU A 76 -16.20 -41.09 -8.56
C GLU A 76 -14.97 -41.99 -8.43
N SER A 77 -15.08 -43.29 -8.64
CA SER A 77 -13.94 -44.21 -8.65
C SER A 77 -12.97 -43.92 -9.81
N PHE A 78 -13.44 -43.53 -10.98
CA PHE A 78 -12.59 -43.11 -12.10
C PHE A 78 -11.88 -41.80 -11.82
N LYS A 79 -12.54 -40.82 -11.22
CA LYS A 79 -11.92 -39.57 -10.82
C LYS A 79 -10.84 -39.77 -9.75
N GLY A 80 -11.12 -40.64 -8.76
CA GLY A 80 -10.14 -41.01 -7.76
C GLY A 80 -8.90 -41.66 -8.37
N ALA A 81 -9.09 -42.68 -9.23
CA ALA A 81 -7.99 -43.35 -9.91
C ALA A 81 -7.18 -42.42 -10.82
N ALA A 82 -7.83 -41.49 -11.51
CA ALA A 82 -7.16 -40.51 -12.34
C ALA A 82 -6.32 -39.53 -11.49
N LEU A 83 -6.85 -39.11 -10.35
CA LEU A 83 -6.11 -38.26 -9.41
C LEU A 83 -4.89 -38.98 -8.80
N ASP A 84 -5.10 -40.23 -8.36
CA ASP A 84 -4.01 -41.05 -7.81
C ASP A 84 -2.89 -41.28 -8.84
N ALA A 85 -3.25 -41.57 -10.09
CA ALA A 85 -2.30 -41.72 -11.19
C ALA A 85 -1.51 -40.40 -11.44
N LYS A 86 -2.20 -39.26 -11.39
CA LYS A 86 -1.59 -37.95 -11.52
C LYS A 86 -0.63 -37.65 -10.36
N LEU A 87 -1.07 -37.89 -9.13
CA LEU A 87 -0.23 -37.70 -7.93
C LEU A 87 0.99 -38.62 -7.90
N ALA A 88 0.88 -39.82 -8.45
CA ALA A 88 2.03 -40.75 -8.55
C ALA A 88 3.10 -40.29 -9.55
N THR A 89 2.73 -39.51 -10.55
CA THR A 89 3.64 -39.03 -11.60
C THR A 89 4.09 -37.59 -11.42
N GLU A 90 3.27 -36.74 -10.80
CA GLU A 90 3.64 -35.36 -10.51
C GLU A 90 4.45 -35.29 -9.20
N THR A 91 5.75 -35.15 -9.34
CA THR A 91 6.64 -34.90 -8.21
C THR A 91 7.08 -33.45 -8.21
N VAL A 92 6.95 -32.78 -7.09
CA VAL A 92 7.50 -31.43 -6.86
C VAL A 92 8.76 -31.58 -6.04
N ASP A 93 9.88 -31.08 -6.55
CA ASP A 93 11.12 -31.05 -5.80
C ASP A 93 11.03 -29.96 -4.71
N VAL A 94 10.76 -30.40 -3.50
CA VAL A 94 10.69 -29.54 -2.30
C VAL A 94 12.06 -29.19 -1.71
N THR A 95 13.16 -29.75 -2.27
CA THR A 95 14.52 -29.43 -1.83
C THR A 95 15.09 -28.21 -2.54
N LEU A 96 14.46 -27.77 -3.62
CA LEU A 96 14.84 -26.51 -4.24
C LEU A 96 14.63 -25.38 -3.22
N PRO A 97 15.64 -24.52 -3.03
CA PRO A 97 15.47 -23.38 -2.15
C PRO A 97 14.27 -22.57 -2.66
N LEU A 98 13.38 -22.24 -1.74
CA LEU A 98 12.36 -21.25 -2.01
C LEU A 98 13.09 -20.08 -2.69
N ARG A 99 12.60 -19.64 -3.84
CA ARG A 99 13.03 -18.37 -4.39
C ARG A 99 12.91 -17.40 -3.23
N GLU A 100 14.06 -16.98 -2.68
CA GLU A 100 14.03 -15.90 -1.70
C GLU A 100 13.23 -14.80 -2.40
N ALA A 101 12.03 -14.58 -1.90
CA ALA A 101 11.36 -13.33 -2.20
C ALA A 101 12.46 -12.30 -1.98
N PRO A 102 12.82 -11.46 -2.97
CA PRO A 102 13.84 -10.45 -2.75
C PRO A 102 13.43 -9.85 -1.42
N ALA A 103 14.29 -9.97 -0.43
CA ALA A 103 14.04 -9.34 0.84
C ALA A 103 13.91 -7.87 0.46
N GLU A 104 12.68 -7.42 0.27
CA GLU A 104 12.35 -6.02 0.20
C GLU A 104 12.65 -5.48 1.58
N VAL A 105 13.95 -5.42 1.87
CA VAL A 105 14.44 -4.65 2.99
C VAL A 105 14.11 -3.23 2.60
N GLY A 106 12.96 -2.75 3.07
CA GLY A 106 12.60 -1.36 2.94
C GLY A 106 13.79 -0.55 3.43
N ARG A 107 14.21 0.41 2.62
CA ARG A 107 15.30 1.32 2.98
C ARG A 107 14.70 2.67 3.30
N VAL A 108 15.10 3.24 4.41
CA VAL A 108 14.72 4.62 4.76
C VAL A 108 15.36 5.56 3.74
N HIS A 109 14.57 6.49 3.21
CA HIS A 109 15.06 7.48 2.24
C HIS A 109 16.16 8.34 2.86
N PRO A 110 17.25 8.70 2.15
CA PRO A 110 18.35 9.50 2.71
C PRO A 110 17.90 10.80 3.39
N ILE A 111 16.94 11.51 2.81
CA ILE A 111 16.39 12.74 3.43
C ILE A 111 15.73 12.43 4.79
N SER A 112 15.01 11.33 4.91
CA SER A 112 14.41 10.95 6.19
C SER A 112 15.48 10.63 7.23
N GLN A 113 16.54 9.92 6.84
CA GLN A 113 17.68 9.64 7.72
C GLN A 113 18.32 10.93 8.24
N VAL A 114 18.55 11.90 7.33
CA VAL A 114 19.12 13.22 7.71
C VAL A 114 18.17 13.97 8.64
N VAL A 115 16.87 13.98 8.39
CA VAL A 115 15.89 14.66 9.26
C VAL A 115 15.85 13.99 10.65
N ASP A 116 15.91 12.66 10.71
CA ASP A 116 15.94 11.92 11.97
C ASP A 116 17.19 12.25 12.78
N GLU A 117 18.37 12.29 12.11
CA GLU A 117 19.64 12.65 12.71
C GLU A 117 19.64 14.09 13.24
N LEU A 118 19.20 15.06 12.41
CA LEU A 118 19.04 16.45 12.82
C LEU A 118 18.12 16.58 14.04
N THR A 119 17.01 15.85 14.03
CA THR A 119 16.06 15.85 15.14
C THR A 119 16.69 15.33 16.42
N ALA A 120 17.48 14.26 16.36
CA ALA A 120 18.18 13.72 17.51
C ALA A 120 19.22 14.71 18.07
N ILE A 121 20.07 15.30 17.20
CA ILE A 121 21.08 16.30 17.61
C ILE A 121 20.43 17.49 18.30
N PHE A 122 19.37 18.05 17.72
CA PHE A 122 18.69 19.20 18.30
C PHE A 122 17.86 18.86 19.55
N ALA A 123 17.33 17.63 19.65
CA ALA A 123 16.66 17.16 20.87
C ALA A 123 17.62 17.15 22.07
N ASP A 124 18.88 16.74 21.88
CA ASP A 124 19.92 16.80 22.94
C ASP A 124 20.24 18.25 23.36
N MET A 125 20.02 19.23 22.47
CA MET A 125 20.14 20.65 22.78
C MET A 125 18.84 21.26 23.36
N GLY A 126 17.80 20.43 23.58
CA GLY A 126 16.51 20.82 24.16
C GLY A 126 15.55 21.49 23.18
N PHE A 127 15.67 21.23 21.89
CA PHE A 127 14.71 21.68 20.88
C PHE A 127 13.60 20.63 20.68
N ALA A 128 12.38 21.12 20.48
CA ALA A 128 11.26 20.32 20.00
C ALA A 128 11.08 20.50 18.50
N VAL A 129 10.44 19.54 17.83
CA VAL A 129 10.06 19.66 16.41
C VAL A 129 8.74 20.40 16.30
N ALA A 130 8.67 21.41 15.43
CA ALA A 130 7.44 22.07 15.05
C ALA A 130 7.15 21.84 13.56
N GLU A 131 5.90 21.55 13.24
CA GLU A 131 5.45 21.25 11.87
C GLU A 131 4.38 22.25 11.42
N GLY A 132 4.26 22.42 10.10
CA GLY A 132 3.24 23.24 9.47
C GLY A 132 2.96 22.85 8.04
N PRO A 133 1.91 23.42 7.43
CA PRO A 133 1.47 23.04 6.10
C PRO A 133 2.45 23.48 5.01
N ASP A 134 2.53 22.70 3.92
CA ASP A 134 3.27 23.05 2.72
C ASP A 134 2.56 24.15 1.91
N ILE A 135 1.22 24.18 1.97
CA ILE A 135 0.40 25.22 1.33
C ILE A 135 0.07 26.30 2.36
N GLU A 136 0.52 27.51 2.11
CA GLU A 136 0.41 28.64 3.02
C GLU A 136 -0.33 29.84 2.40
N THR A 137 -0.73 30.74 3.24
CA THR A 137 -1.18 32.06 2.79
C THR A 137 0.01 32.99 2.56
N ASP A 138 -0.13 33.90 1.62
CA ASP A 138 0.84 34.97 1.37
C ASP A 138 1.15 35.78 2.67
N ASP A 139 0.14 35.96 3.52
CA ASP A 139 0.28 36.65 4.81
C ASP A 139 1.29 35.96 5.75
N TYR A 140 1.21 34.62 5.90
CA TYR A 140 2.15 33.88 6.75
C TYR A 140 3.53 33.71 6.11
N ASN A 141 3.56 33.55 4.77
CA ASN A 141 4.82 33.30 4.08
C ASN A 141 5.65 34.58 3.93
N PHE A 142 5.02 35.75 3.84
CA PHE A 142 5.71 37.00 3.57
C PHE A 142 5.34 38.13 4.53
N THR A 143 4.08 38.52 4.62
CA THR A 143 3.67 39.74 5.34
C THR A 143 4.07 39.70 6.82
N LYS A 144 3.77 38.60 7.52
CA LYS A 144 4.14 38.42 8.94
C LYS A 144 5.65 38.25 9.17
N LEU A 145 6.40 38.03 8.10
CA LEU A 145 7.88 37.94 8.12
C LEU A 145 8.54 39.20 7.57
N ASN A 146 7.81 40.31 7.56
CA ASN A 146 8.34 41.61 7.18
C ASN A 146 8.84 41.72 5.72
N PHE A 147 8.32 40.89 4.82
CA PHE A 147 8.55 41.07 3.39
C PHE A 147 7.60 42.13 2.86
N PRO A 148 8.05 43.24 2.32
CA PRO A 148 7.20 44.32 1.77
C PRO A 148 6.47 43.82 0.50
N GLU A 149 5.36 44.49 0.17
CA GLU A 149 4.76 44.37 -1.15
C GLU A 149 5.77 44.82 -2.22
N GLY A 150 5.89 44.08 -3.32
CA GLY A 150 6.87 44.36 -4.36
C GLY A 150 8.30 43.82 -4.08
N HIS A 151 8.50 43.05 -3.00
CA HIS A 151 9.77 42.33 -2.81
C HIS A 151 9.92 41.25 -3.90
N PRO A 152 11.08 41.10 -4.55
CA PRO A 152 11.31 40.14 -5.63
C PRO A 152 10.88 38.72 -5.28
N ALA A 153 11.15 38.24 -4.06
CA ALA A 153 10.73 36.89 -3.61
C ALA A 153 9.20 36.67 -3.60
N ARG A 154 8.39 37.72 -3.68
CA ARG A 154 6.91 37.64 -3.81
C ARG A 154 6.44 37.63 -5.26
N GLU A 155 7.33 37.77 -6.22
CA GLU A 155 7.02 37.71 -7.64
C GLU A 155 6.60 36.29 -8.06
N MET A 156 5.75 36.19 -9.05
CA MET A 156 5.31 34.91 -9.59
C MET A 156 6.44 34.10 -10.24
N HIS A 157 7.56 34.74 -10.54
CA HIS A 157 8.74 34.06 -11.10
C HIS A 157 9.45 33.18 -10.08
N ASP A 158 9.40 33.56 -8.80
CA ASP A 158 10.13 32.87 -7.73
C ASP A 158 9.22 32.03 -6.82
N THR A 159 7.90 32.24 -6.87
CA THR A 159 6.93 31.62 -5.96
C THR A 159 5.79 30.95 -6.72
N PHE A 160 5.47 29.70 -6.36
CA PHE A 160 4.33 28.97 -6.89
C PHE A 160 3.04 29.41 -6.19
N TYR A 161 2.24 30.25 -6.84
CA TYR A 161 0.93 30.67 -6.38
C TYR A 161 -0.20 29.80 -6.93
N PHE A 162 -1.18 29.55 -6.10
CA PHE A 162 -2.47 29.03 -6.55
C PHE A 162 -3.36 30.17 -7.09
N PRO A 163 -4.39 29.85 -7.88
CA PRO A 163 -5.39 30.84 -8.26
C PRO A 163 -5.97 31.51 -7.01
N PRO A 164 -6.18 32.85 -7.02
CA PRO A 164 -6.74 33.55 -5.88
C PRO A 164 -8.13 33.02 -5.53
N LYS A 165 -8.44 32.96 -4.23
CA LYS A 165 -9.76 32.59 -3.75
C LYS A 165 -10.77 33.72 -4.03
N PRO A 166 -12.08 33.43 -3.98
CA PRO A 166 -13.12 34.45 -4.19
C PRO A 166 -13.03 35.64 -3.23
N ASP A 167 -12.49 35.46 -2.05
CA ASP A 167 -12.25 36.48 -1.02
C ASP A 167 -10.94 37.28 -1.23
N GLY A 168 -10.22 37.01 -2.32
CA GLY A 168 -8.94 37.63 -2.62
C GLY A 168 -7.73 37.01 -1.92
N THR A 169 -7.93 36.00 -1.08
CA THR A 169 -6.84 35.31 -0.39
C THR A 169 -5.93 34.60 -1.40
N ARG A 170 -4.63 34.88 -1.35
CA ARG A 170 -3.62 34.21 -2.16
C ARG A 170 -3.00 33.07 -1.37
N MET A 171 -3.05 31.88 -1.92
CA MET A 171 -2.38 30.68 -1.41
C MET A 171 -1.16 30.38 -2.27
N LEU A 172 -0.13 29.81 -1.66
CA LEU A 172 1.12 29.48 -2.33
C LEU A 172 1.75 28.21 -1.73
N LEU A 173 2.70 27.60 -2.44
CA LEU A 173 3.62 26.65 -1.86
C LEU A 173 4.69 27.42 -1.09
N ARG A 174 4.88 27.12 0.20
CA ARG A 174 5.82 27.88 1.05
C ARG A 174 7.23 27.88 0.49
N THR A 175 7.86 29.05 0.45
CA THR A 175 9.20 29.27 -0.09
C THR A 175 10.31 29.04 0.94
N HIS A 176 9.95 28.90 2.20
CA HIS A 176 10.80 28.60 3.37
C HIS A 176 9.95 28.02 4.49
N THR A 177 10.56 27.51 5.54
CA THR A 177 9.86 26.92 6.69
C THR A 177 9.46 27.95 7.75
N SER A 178 9.86 29.23 7.59
CA SER A 178 9.60 30.32 8.54
C SER A 178 8.13 30.60 8.87
N PRO A 179 7.12 30.32 8.02
CA PRO A 179 5.71 30.41 8.42
C PRO A 179 5.37 29.64 9.68
N VAL A 180 6.07 28.51 9.92
CA VAL A 180 5.88 27.70 11.13
C VAL A 180 6.41 28.41 12.37
N GLN A 181 7.45 29.24 12.27
CA GLN A 181 7.90 30.10 13.38
C GLN A 181 6.75 31.02 13.81
N VAL A 182 6.12 31.70 12.86
CA VAL A 182 4.96 32.58 13.12
C VAL A 182 3.83 31.80 13.78
N ARG A 183 3.49 30.62 13.24
CA ARG A 183 2.45 29.77 13.79
C ARG A 183 2.77 29.31 15.22
N THR A 184 4.02 28.99 15.50
CA THR A 184 4.49 28.60 16.83
C THR A 184 4.35 29.76 17.83
N MET A 185 4.81 30.95 17.46
CA MET A 185 4.71 32.15 18.29
C MET A 185 3.27 32.57 18.57
N LEU A 186 2.34 32.30 17.66
CA LEU A 186 0.91 32.58 17.87
C LEU A 186 0.23 31.55 18.79
N LYS A 187 0.77 30.34 18.86
CA LYS A 187 0.17 29.22 19.63
C LYS A 187 0.69 29.15 21.06
N GLN A 188 1.94 29.52 21.31
CA GLN A 188 2.57 29.36 22.62
C GLN A 188 3.39 30.59 23.01
N LYS A 189 3.51 30.78 24.32
CA LYS A 189 4.35 31.85 24.90
C LYS A 189 5.79 31.38 25.10
N PRO A 190 6.77 32.30 25.09
CA PRO A 190 8.14 31.98 25.48
C PRO A 190 8.21 31.35 26.90
N PRO A 191 9.20 30.46 27.15
CA PRO A 191 10.32 30.15 26.27
C PRO A 191 9.93 29.24 25.10
N ILE A 192 10.47 29.51 23.90
CA ILE A 192 10.28 28.72 22.69
C ILE A 192 11.65 28.23 22.24
N ARG A 193 11.75 26.94 21.95
CA ARG A 193 12.96 26.33 21.38
C ARG A 193 12.54 25.20 20.45
N VAL A 194 12.51 25.48 19.17
CA VAL A 194 12.01 24.53 18.15
C VAL A 194 12.91 24.50 16.92
N ILE A 195 12.95 23.32 16.27
CA ILE A 195 13.42 23.18 14.90
C ILE A 195 12.21 22.91 13.99
N ILE A 196 12.35 23.30 12.74
CA ILE A 196 11.27 23.22 11.75
C ILE A 196 11.83 22.57 10.49
N PRO A 197 11.92 21.23 10.44
CA PRO A 197 12.23 20.52 9.21
C PRO A 197 11.05 20.54 8.26
N GLY A 198 11.29 20.68 6.97
CA GLY A 198 10.21 20.62 6.01
C GLY A 198 10.62 20.85 4.57
N ARG A 199 9.68 20.56 3.66
CA ARG A 199 9.83 20.86 2.24
C ARG A 199 9.56 22.33 1.98
N THR A 200 10.25 22.87 1.00
CA THR A 200 10.11 24.25 0.52
C THR A 200 10.11 24.23 -0.99
N TYR A 201 9.54 25.27 -1.60
CA TYR A 201 9.25 25.30 -3.02
C TYR A 201 9.61 26.67 -3.59
N ARG A 202 10.39 26.68 -4.66
CA ARG A 202 10.73 27.91 -5.40
C ARG A 202 10.62 27.62 -6.89
N SER A 203 10.14 28.59 -7.63
CA SER A 203 10.01 28.46 -9.10
C SER A 203 11.37 28.62 -9.80
N ASP A 204 12.39 28.04 -9.20
CA ASP A 204 13.76 28.10 -9.64
C ASP A 204 14.15 26.69 -10.15
N SER A 205 14.65 26.61 -11.38
CA SER A 205 14.99 25.32 -11.99
C SER A 205 16.14 25.51 -12.98
N ASP A 206 17.36 25.24 -12.51
CA ASP A 206 18.57 25.19 -13.33
C ASP A 206 19.43 23.96 -12.97
N GLN A 207 20.68 23.94 -13.38
CA GLN A 207 21.60 22.82 -13.09
C GLN A 207 21.94 22.68 -11.60
N THR A 208 21.70 23.71 -10.79
CA THR A 208 22.06 23.76 -9.37
C THR A 208 20.85 23.89 -8.44
N HIS A 209 19.67 24.19 -8.98
CA HIS A 209 18.45 24.41 -8.22
C HIS A 209 17.35 23.44 -8.64
N THR A 210 16.62 22.94 -7.67
CA THR A 210 15.42 22.15 -7.88
C THR A 210 14.19 22.91 -7.38
N PRO A 211 13.01 22.76 -8.03
CA PRO A 211 11.79 23.48 -7.60
C PRO A 211 11.32 23.09 -6.18
N MET A 212 11.74 21.97 -5.65
CA MET A 212 11.47 21.52 -4.30
C MET A 212 12.76 21.10 -3.62
N PHE A 213 12.98 21.56 -2.40
CA PHE A 213 14.11 21.18 -1.56
C PHE A 213 13.70 21.09 -0.09
N HIS A 214 14.56 20.56 0.75
CA HIS A 214 14.33 20.46 2.17
C HIS A 214 15.12 21.51 2.92
N GLN A 215 14.51 22.05 3.95
CA GLN A 215 15.10 23.08 4.82
C GLN A 215 14.82 22.72 6.28
N VAL A 216 15.72 23.07 7.16
CA VAL A 216 15.52 23.03 8.61
C VAL A 216 15.83 24.41 9.16
N GLU A 217 14.86 25.00 9.84
CA GLU A 217 15.05 26.25 10.58
C GLU A 217 15.04 25.98 12.08
N GLY A 218 15.70 26.86 12.84
CA GLY A 218 15.66 26.86 14.29
C GLY A 218 15.12 28.18 14.82
N LEU A 219 14.28 28.13 15.87
CA LEU A 219 13.78 29.30 16.59
C LEU A 219 14.03 29.16 18.08
N VAL A 220 14.70 30.15 18.65
CA VAL A 220 14.86 30.29 20.11
C VAL A 220 14.32 31.64 20.54
N ILE A 221 13.36 31.66 21.45
CA ILE A 221 12.88 32.87 22.13
C ILE A 221 12.96 32.60 23.63
N ASP A 222 13.93 33.23 24.27
CA ASP A 222 14.16 33.05 25.70
C ASP A 222 14.80 34.32 26.30
N LYS A 223 14.69 34.46 27.63
CA LYS A 223 15.35 35.54 28.34
C LYS A 223 16.87 35.42 28.21
N GLY A 224 17.52 36.51 27.84
CA GLY A 224 18.98 36.55 27.69
C GLY A 224 19.53 35.87 26.45
N ALA A 225 18.69 35.46 25.49
CA ALA A 225 19.16 34.97 24.20
C ALA A 225 19.96 36.04 23.46
N HIS A 226 21.11 35.68 22.88
CA HIS A 226 21.99 36.57 22.16
C HIS A 226 22.80 35.85 21.08
N LEU A 227 23.50 36.57 20.21
CA LEU A 227 24.28 36.02 19.12
C LEU A 227 25.33 34.98 19.52
N GLY A 228 25.85 35.05 20.75
CA GLY A 228 26.75 34.01 21.26
C GLY A 228 26.11 32.65 21.35
N HIS A 229 24.83 32.60 21.78
CA HIS A 229 24.06 31.35 21.77
C HIS A 229 23.84 30.83 20.37
N LEU A 230 23.48 31.68 19.42
CA LEU A 230 23.34 31.30 18.01
C LEU A 230 24.60 30.68 17.45
N LYS A 231 25.77 31.34 17.66
CA LYS A 231 27.06 30.84 17.22
C LYS A 231 27.40 29.50 17.86
N TRP A 232 27.17 29.37 19.14
CA TRP A 232 27.41 28.12 19.87
C TRP A 232 26.53 26.97 19.36
N ILE A 233 25.23 27.18 19.19
CA ILE A 233 24.30 26.17 18.65
C ILE A 233 24.76 25.69 17.29
N LEU A 234 25.09 26.62 16.38
CA LEU A 234 25.56 26.27 15.03
C LEU A 234 26.87 25.49 15.05
N GLN A 235 27.80 25.86 15.95
CA GLN A 235 29.08 25.17 16.09
C GLN A 235 28.91 23.75 16.62
N GLU A 236 28.12 23.57 17.70
CA GLU A 236 27.86 22.23 18.28
C GLU A 236 27.05 21.35 17.32
N PHE A 237 26.06 21.93 16.62
CA PHE A 237 25.35 21.23 15.56
C PHE A 237 26.29 20.72 14.46
N CYS A 238 27.16 21.58 13.94
CA CYS A 238 28.09 21.17 12.89
C CYS A 238 29.10 20.12 13.37
N LYS A 239 29.57 20.20 14.61
CA LYS A 239 30.45 19.16 15.18
C LYS A 239 29.74 17.82 15.25
N ALA A 240 28.53 17.80 15.79
CA ALA A 240 27.74 16.57 15.92
C ALA A 240 27.37 15.97 14.56
N PHE A 241 26.89 16.80 13.63
CA PHE A 241 26.45 16.35 12.32
C PHE A 241 27.58 15.85 11.41
N PHE A 242 28.75 16.47 11.48
CA PHE A 242 29.93 16.05 10.70
C PHE A 242 30.85 15.09 11.46
N GLU A 243 30.49 14.72 12.68
CA GLU A 243 31.28 13.82 13.54
C GLU A 243 32.73 14.27 13.69
N VAL A 244 32.96 15.56 13.99
CA VAL A 244 34.28 16.18 14.12
C VAL A 244 34.41 16.93 15.43
N ASP A 245 35.64 16.95 15.97
CA ASP A 245 35.95 17.66 17.25
C ASP A 245 35.95 19.18 17.09
N ASP A 246 36.29 19.69 15.91
CA ASP A 246 36.36 21.13 15.64
C ASP A 246 35.92 21.48 14.22
N VAL A 247 35.19 22.60 14.10
CA VAL A 247 34.67 23.12 12.85
C VAL A 247 35.10 24.59 12.72
N LYS A 248 35.85 24.90 11.67
CA LYS A 248 36.18 26.29 11.37
C LYS A 248 35.01 26.96 10.70
N MET A 249 34.45 27.97 11.37
CA MET A 249 33.29 28.73 10.91
C MET A 249 33.70 30.21 10.77
N ARG A 250 33.12 30.84 9.75
CA ARG A 250 33.20 32.27 9.54
C ARG A 250 31.81 32.86 9.52
N PHE A 251 31.58 33.88 10.33
CA PHE A 251 30.31 34.60 10.40
C PHE A 251 30.49 35.94 9.69
N ARG A 252 29.64 36.23 8.73
CA ARG A 252 29.63 37.48 7.95
C ARG A 252 28.31 38.21 8.16
N PRO A 253 28.33 39.57 8.40
CA PRO A 253 27.07 40.32 8.40
C PRO A 253 26.34 40.16 7.07
N SER A 254 25.03 40.05 7.15
CA SER A 254 24.13 39.93 6.01
C SER A 254 22.82 40.66 6.27
N PHE A 255 21.91 40.64 5.33
CA PHE A 255 20.57 41.21 5.47
C PHE A 255 19.52 40.23 5.04
N PHE A 256 18.48 40.05 5.92
CA PHE A 256 17.26 39.35 5.60
C PHE A 256 16.07 40.16 6.14
N PRO A 257 14.89 40.16 5.46
CA PRO A 257 13.76 41.01 5.86
C PRO A 257 13.26 40.80 7.28
N PHE A 258 13.40 39.59 7.79
CA PHE A 258 12.85 39.15 9.10
C PHE A 258 13.91 38.93 10.18
N THR A 259 15.15 39.29 9.95
CA THR A 259 16.23 39.12 10.94
C THR A 259 17.00 40.41 11.15
N GLU A 260 17.35 40.75 12.41
CA GLU A 260 18.19 41.86 12.77
C GLU A 260 18.84 41.61 14.15
N PRO A 261 20.16 41.60 14.26
CA PRO A 261 21.16 41.59 13.17
C PRO A 261 21.17 40.26 12.42
N SER A 262 21.55 40.29 11.14
CA SER A 262 21.62 39.11 10.28
C SER A 262 23.04 38.68 10.03
N LEU A 263 23.27 37.37 10.00
CA LEU A 263 24.59 36.79 9.73
C LEU A 263 24.43 35.64 8.72
N GLU A 264 25.42 35.54 7.83
CA GLU A 264 25.67 34.32 7.05
C GLU A 264 26.84 33.55 7.66
N VAL A 265 26.79 32.23 7.51
CA VAL A 265 27.76 31.31 8.11
C VAL A 265 28.41 30.48 7.02
N ASP A 266 29.75 30.59 6.92
CA ASP A 266 30.55 29.74 6.06
C ASP A 266 31.25 28.67 6.91
N ILE A 267 31.21 27.42 6.44
CA ILE A 267 31.87 26.29 7.07
C ILE A 267 33.02 25.83 6.18
N GLN A 268 34.21 25.66 6.76
CA GLN A 268 35.35 25.16 6.01
C GLN A 268 35.16 23.68 5.67
N CYS A 269 34.97 23.38 4.40
CA CYS A 269 34.99 22.03 3.89
C CYS A 269 36.44 21.59 3.63
N ARG A 270 36.81 20.39 4.11
CA ARG A 270 38.05 19.74 3.68
C ARG A 270 37.72 18.88 2.47
N ARG A 271 38.11 19.29 1.29
CA ARG A 271 38.14 18.44 0.11
C ARG A 271 39.46 17.71 0.04
#